data_dba17e783af9a77a6715ecffc7cb3474
#
_entry.id   dba17e783af9a77a6715ecffc7cb3474
#
_cell.length_a   1.000
_cell.length_b   1.000
_cell.length_c   1.000
_cell.angle_alpha   90.00
_cell.angle_beta   90.00
_cell.angle_gamma   90.00
#
_symmetry.space_group_name_H-M   'P 1'
#
loop_
_entity.id
_entity.type
_entity.pdbx_description
1 polymer ?
#
loop_
_entity_poly.entity_id
_entity_poly.type
_entity_poly.pdbx_seq_one_letter_code
_entity_poly.pdbx_strand_id
1 'polypeptide(L)'
;MRWTPVGPAPEAKKYVMLSAPHTTNWDLPALLMATWSQGRSVNFLGKHQLFHGPMSWLMRSLGGIPVRRDGRHGMVESLTAEFAAADEIALAIPAAGTRSYSDHWKSGFYRIALAADVPIVCAFVDYKTKTLGFGPTMTPTGDPDVDIVFFQEFYADKVGKFPEKKSEIRFRPDKPDPEG
;
A
#
# COMPACT_ATOMS: atom_id res chain seq x y z
N MET A 1 -16.93 -21.02 -0.76
CA MET A 1 -15.73 -20.92 -1.61
C MET A 1 -14.60 -20.40 -0.75
N ARG A 2 -13.52 -21.14 -0.61
CA ARG A 2 -12.42 -20.86 0.34
C ARG A 2 -11.41 -19.90 -0.33
N TRP A 3 -10.90 -18.92 0.41
CA TRP A 3 -9.80 -18.07 -0.01
C TRP A 3 -8.48 -18.82 0.08
N THR A 4 -7.60 -18.64 -0.91
CA THR A 4 -6.29 -19.28 -0.97
C THR A 4 -5.20 -18.23 -0.86
N PRO A 5 -4.39 -18.24 0.20
CA PRO A 5 -3.18 -17.41 0.26
C PRO A 5 -2.19 -17.86 -0.81
N VAL A 6 -1.55 -16.91 -1.48
CA VAL A 6 -0.56 -17.17 -2.53
C VAL A 6 0.64 -16.24 -2.40
N GLY A 7 1.77 -16.64 -2.95
CA GLY A 7 3.04 -15.93 -2.89
C GLY A 7 3.76 -16.12 -1.55
N PRO A 8 5.08 -16.24 -1.56
CA PRO A 8 5.89 -16.30 -0.34
C PRO A 8 5.90 -14.94 0.37
N ALA A 9 6.06 -14.97 1.70
CA ALA A 9 6.33 -13.74 2.44
C ALA A 9 7.61 -13.06 1.93
N PRO A 10 7.64 -11.71 1.83
CA PRO A 10 8.83 -11.01 1.40
C PRO A 10 10.02 -11.27 2.34
N GLU A 11 11.22 -11.40 1.77
CA GLU A 11 12.45 -11.55 2.57
C GLU A 11 12.88 -10.24 3.21
N ALA A 12 12.58 -9.11 2.55
CA ALA A 12 12.90 -7.79 3.05
C ALA A 12 12.24 -7.52 4.41
N LYS A 13 13.00 -6.96 5.34
CA LYS A 13 12.51 -6.55 6.66
C LYS A 13 11.77 -5.22 6.61
N LYS A 14 12.14 -4.34 5.68
CA LYS A 14 11.55 -3.02 5.48
C LYS A 14 11.06 -2.90 4.05
N TYR A 15 9.78 -2.60 3.86
CA TYR A 15 9.21 -2.44 2.52
C TYR A 15 7.88 -1.70 2.54
N VAL A 16 7.56 -1.06 1.43
CA VAL A 16 6.21 -0.57 1.16
C VAL A 16 5.39 -1.70 0.55
N MET A 17 4.28 -2.08 1.18
CA MET A 17 3.34 -3.07 0.67
C MET A 17 2.25 -2.36 -0.13
N LEU A 18 2.34 -2.40 -1.45
CA LEU A 18 1.38 -1.79 -2.36
C LEU A 18 0.16 -2.68 -2.52
N SER A 19 -1.01 -2.23 -2.07
CA SER A 19 -2.26 -2.99 -2.17
C SER A 19 -3.15 -2.49 -3.30
N ALA A 20 -3.40 -3.36 -4.28
CA ALA A 20 -4.34 -3.11 -5.37
C ALA A 20 -4.96 -4.44 -5.89
N PRO A 21 -6.17 -4.39 -6.51
CA PRO A 21 -7.13 -3.30 -6.43
C PRO A 21 -7.71 -3.16 -5.02
N HIS A 22 -8.01 -1.91 -4.60
CA HIS A 22 -8.62 -1.63 -3.30
C HIS A 22 -10.03 -1.04 -3.49
N THR A 23 -11.04 -1.88 -3.44
CA THR A 23 -12.43 -1.51 -3.79
C THR A 23 -13.42 -1.67 -2.66
N THR A 24 -12.99 -2.24 -1.52
CA THR A 24 -13.84 -2.48 -0.35
C THR A 24 -13.09 -2.32 0.97
N ASN A 25 -13.82 -2.09 2.06
CA ASN A 25 -13.24 -2.07 3.42
C ASN A 25 -12.70 -3.44 3.87
N TRP A 26 -13.16 -4.52 3.23
CA TRP A 26 -12.77 -5.89 3.59
C TRP A 26 -11.40 -6.29 3.03
N ASP A 27 -10.83 -5.52 2.09
CA ASP A 27 -9.55 -5.85 1.49
C ASP A 27 -8.42 -5.80 2.52
N LEU A 28 -8.40 -4.76 3.39
CA LEU A 28 -7.38 -4.64 4.43
C LEU A 28 -7.46 -5.77 5.48
N PRO A 29 -8.60 -6.06 6.12
CA PRO A 29 -8.71 -7.22 7.01
C PRO A 29 -8.30 -8.54 6.36
N ALA A 30 -8.69 -8.78 5.11
CA ALA A 30 -8.33 -10.00 4.39
C ALA A 30 -6.81 -10.08 4.18
N LEU A 31 -6.19 -8.97 3.79
CA LEU A 31 -4.75 -8.88 3.58
C LEU A 31 -3.97 -9.05 4.90
N LEU A 32 -4.42 -8.41 6.00
CA LEU A 32 -3.83 -8.59 7.32
C LEU A 32 -3.87 -10.05 7.78
N MET A 33 -5.01 -10.72 7.60
CA MET A 33 -5.12 -12.15 7.93
C MET A 33 -4.15 -13.00 7.10
N ALA A 34 -4.02 -12.71 5.80
CA ALA A 34 -3.09 -13.43 4.93
C ALA A 34 -1.63 -13.22 5.34
N THR A 35 -1.24 -12.00 5.68
CA THR A 35 0.13 -11.68 6.11
C THR A 35 0.45 -12.27 7.47
N TRP A 36 -0.46 -12.20 8.43
CA TRP A 36 -0.31 -12.84 9.75
C TRP A 36 -0.21 -14.36 9.67
N SER A 37 -0.96 -14.99 8.77
CA SER A 37 -0.87 -16.45 8.55
C SER A 37 0.52 -16.88 8.04
N GLN A 38 1.30 -15.95 7.50
CA GLN A 38 2.67 -16.16 7.05
C GLN A 38 3.72 -15.60 8.05
N GLY A 39 3.31 -15.28 9.27
CA GLY A 39 4.19 -14.80 10.32
C GLY A 39 4.71 -13.37 10.09
N ARG A 40 4.03 -12.56 9.27
CA ARG A 40 4.43 -11.18 8.97
C ARG A 40 3.48 -10.18 9.60
N SER A 41 4.05 -9.22 10.32
CA SER A 41 3.32 -8.04 10.79
C SER A 41 3.23 -7.00 9.68
N VAL A 42 2.12 -6.27 9.63
CA VAL A 42 1.89 -5.21 8.64
C VAL A 42 1.43 -3.97 9.34
N ASN A 43 2.04 -2.86 8.98
CA ASN A 43 1.64 -1.54 9.41
C ASN A 43 0.68 -0.91 8.39
N PHE A 44 -0.30 -0.16 8.84
CA PHE A 44 -1.25 0.54 7.98
C PHE A 44 -1.50 1.97 8.45
N LEU A 45 -1.82 2.85 7.50
CA LEU A 45 -2.09 4.25 7.79
C LEU A 45 -3.52 4.44 8.26
N GLY A 46 -3.69 4.92 9.48
CA GLY A 46 -4.99 5.25 10.06
C GLY A 46 -5.18 6.75 10.27
N LYS A 47 -6.43 7.21 10.19
CA LYS A 47 -6.76 8.61 10.55
C LYS A 47 -6.36 8.86 12.00
N HIS A 48 -5.69 9.98 12.27
CA HIS A 48 -5.25 10.38 13.61
C HIS A 48 -6.37 10.28 14.67
N GLN A 49 -7.60 10.56 14.29
CA GLN A 49 -8.78 10.45 15.17
C GLN A 49 -9.03 9.04 15.73
N LEU A 50 -8.59 7.99 15.03
CA LEU A 50 -8.73 6.60 15.49
C LEU A 50 -7.71 6.22 16.57
N PHE A 51 -6.74 7.10 16.83
CA PHE A 51 -5.69 6.88 17.83
C PHE A 51 -5.90 7.66 19.12
N HIS A 52 -7.14 8.06 19.40
CA HIS A 52 -7.54 8.68 20.66
C HIS A 52 -8.40 7.73 21.51
N GLY A 53 -8.30 7.87 22.83
CA GLY A 53 -9.08 7.06 23.78
C GLY A 53 -8.73 5.56 23.73
N PRO A 54 -9.64 4.67 24.15
CA PRO A 54 -9.40 3.22 24.25
C PRO A 54 -9.11 2.57 22.88
N MET A 55 -9.63 3.14 21.78
CA MET A 55 -9.38 2.66 20.43
C MET A 55 -7.90 2.82 20.01
N SER A 56 -7.17 3.75 20.63
CA SER A 56 -5.75 4.00 20.35
C SER A 56 -4.89 2.75 20.58
N TRP A 57 -5.11 2.08 21.70
CA TRP A 57 -4.37 0.85 22.02
C TRP A 57 -4.62 -0.23 20.96
N LEU A 58 -5.89 -0.47 20.61
CA LEU A 58 -6.24 -1.47 19.60
C LEU A 58 -5.65 -1.13 18.22
N MET A 59 -5.73 0.12 17.78
CA MET A 59 -5.18 0.52 16.47
C MET A 59 -3.67 0.35 16.41
N ARG A 60 -2.96 0.69 17.48
CA ARG A 60 -1.50 0.50 17.55
C ARG A 60 -1.11 -0.97 17.62
N SER A 61 -1.80 -1.79 18.42
CA SER A 61 -1.52 -3.23 18.51
C SER A 61 -1.77 -3.99 17.19
N LEU A 62 -2.65 -3.47 16.33
CA LEU A 62 -2.88 -3.97 14.98
C LEU A 62 -1.87 -3.44 13.95
N GLY A 63 -0.86 -2.65 14.36
CA GLY A 63 0.13 -2.06 13.46
C GLY A 63 -0.29 -0.74 12.81
N GLY A 64 -1.33 -0.07 13.33
CA GLY A 64 -1.77 1.22 12.82
C GLY A 64 -0.77 2.35 13.13
N ILE A 65 -0.43 3.14 12.10
CA ILE A 65 0.37 4.36 12.20
C ILE A 65 -0.57 5.56 12.02
N PRO A 66 -0.64 6.49 13.00
CA PRO A 66 -1.47 7.67 12.87
C PRO A 66 -0.91 8.65 11.86
N VAL A 67 -1.69 9.06 10.87
CA VAL A 67 -1.29 10.10 9.92
C VAL A 67 -2.16 11.33 10.02
N ARG A 68 -1.52 12.49 10.08
CA ARG A 68 -2.16 13.78 9.81
C ARG A 68 -2.17 14.00 8.30
N ARG A 69 -3.34 14.33 7.76
CA ARG A 69 -3.50 14.56 6.31
C ARG A 69 -3.34 16.03 5.91
N ASP A 70 -2.82 16.84 6.83
CA ASP A 70 -2.81 18.31 6.74
C ASP A 70 -1.67 18.85 5.87
N GLY A 71 -0.83 17.99 5.27
CA GLY A 71 0.24 18.40 4.35
C GLY A 71 0.86 17.21 3.62
N ARG A 72 1.04 17.37 2.29
CA ARG A 72 1.61 16.30 1.45
C ARG A 72 3.10 16.06 1.71
N HIS A 73 3.85 17.12 2.00
CA HIS A 73 5.30 17.03 2.24
C HIS A 73 5.62 16.37 3.59
N GLY A 74 4.98 16.77 4.67
CA GLY A 74 5.27 16.23 6.00
C GLY A 74 4.92 14.74 6.17
N MET A 75 4.08 14.15 5.31
CA MET A 75 3.74 12.73 5.40
C MET A 75 4.87 11.82 4.88
N VAL A 76 5.53 12.19 3.80
CA VAL A 76 6.66 11.41 3.25
C VAL A 76 7.81 11.42 4.26
N GLU A 77 8.18 12.60 4.76
CA GLU A 77 9.24 12.77 5.77
C GLU A 77 8.93 11.99 7.06
N SER A 78 7.70 12.11 7.58
CA SER A 78 7.29 11.39 8.79
C SER A 78 7.38 9.87 8.62
N LEU A 79 6.93 9.33 7.49
CA LEU A 79 6.98 7.89 7.24
C LEU A 79 8.40 7.40 6.94
N THR A 80 9.22 8.20 6.27
CA THR A 80 10.65 7.90 6.10
C THR A 80 11.37 7.80 7.44
N ALA A 81 11.03 8.67 8.41
CA ALA A 81 11.56 8.59 9.76
C ALA A 81 11.11 7.31 10.49
N GLU A 82 9.85 6.86 10.30
CA GLU A 82 9.38 5.57 10.85
C GLU A 82 10.17 4.39 10.26
N PHE A 83 10.45 4.40 8.94
CA PHE A 83 11.30 3.39 8.31
C PHE A 83 12.73 3.39 8.85
N ALA A 84 13.29 4.58 9.13
CA ALA A 84 14.63 4.70 9.69
C ALA A 84 14.70 4.16 11.13
N ALA A 85 13.69 4.43 11.94
CA ALA A 85 13.64 4.08 13.36
C ALA A 85 13.30 2.59 13.62
N ALA A 86 12.59 1.93 12.73
CA ALA A 86 12.18 0.55 12.90
C ALA A 86 13.26 -0.43 12.45
N ASP A 87 13.39 -1.59 13.10
CA ASP A 87 14.20 -2.71 12.62
C ASP A 87 13.48 -3.48 11.51
N GLU A 88 12.16 -3.60 11.62
CA GLU A 88 11.28 -4.22 10.63
C GLU A 88 10.01 -3.38 10.49
N ILE A 89 9.62 -3.11 9.25
CA ILE A 89 8.38 -2.38 8.94
C ILE A 89 7.85 -2.76 7.55
N ALA A 90 6.61 -3.19 7.49
CA ALA A 90 5.88 -3.45 6.26
C ALA A 90 4.68 -2.49 6.17
N LEU A 91 4.81 -1.41 5.43
CA LEU A 91 3.80 -0.36 5.37
C LEU A 91 2.81 -0.59 4.23
N ALA A 92 1.58 -0.99 4.57
CA ALA A 92 0.51 -1.18 3.59
C ALA A 92 -0.07 0.17 3.13
N ILE A 93 0.01 0.41 1.84
CA ILE A 93 -0.54 1.61 1.19
C ILE A 93 -1.43 1.19 0.01
N PRO A 94 -2.71 1.61 -0.02
CA PRO A 94 -3.56 1.40 -1.17
C PRO A 94 -3.14 2.30 -2.33
N ALA A 95 -2.93 1.74 -3.51
CA ALA A 95 -2.37 2.41 -4.68
C ALA A 95 -3.15 3.68 -5.09
N ALA A 96 -4.46 3.60 -5.20
CA ALA A 96 -5.30 4.75 -5.54
C ALA A 96 -5.58 5.70 -4.34
N GLY A 97 -5.30 5.26 -3.10
CA GLY A 97 -5.62 6.01 -1.88
C GLY A 97 -7.12 6.21 -1.64
N THR A 98 -7.97 5.51 -2.39
CA THR A 98 -9.43 5.52 -2.32
C THR A 98 -9.98 4.14 -2.64
N ARG A 99 -11.25 3.88 -2.30
CA ARG A 99 -12.00 2.66 -2.67
C ARG A 99 -12.96 2.90 -3.82
N SER A 100 -13.07 4.14 -4.25
CA SER A 100 -13.82 4.54 -5.43
C SER A 100 -12.89 4.56 -6.65
N TYR A 101 -13.46 4.50 -7.84
CA TYR A 101 -12.70 4.69 -9.07
C TYR A 101 -11.89 6.00 -9.03
N SER A 102 -10.69 5.93 -9.51
CA SER A 102 -9.81 7.07 -9.78
C SER A 102 -9.15 6.86 -11.14
N ASP A 103 -8.99 7.91 -11.89
CA ASP A 103 -8.31 7.91 -13.18
C ASP A 103 -6.77 7.80 -13.08
N HIS A 104 -6.24 7.71 -11.85
CA HIS A 104 -4.81 7.55 -11.60
C HIS A 104 -4.54 6.98 -10.20
N TRP A 105 -3.36 6.42 -10.01
CA TRP A 105 -2.80 6.09 -8.71
C TRP A 105 -2.09 7.29 -8.09
N LYS A 106 -2.06 7.34 -6.76
CA LYS A 106 -1.30 8.36 -6.04
C LYS A 106 0.17 7.95 -5.95
N SER A 107 1.08 8.86 -6.27
CA SER A 107 2.53 8.61 -6.21
C SER A 107 3.10 8.52 -4.78
N GLY A 108 2.27 8.71 -3.74
CA GLY A 108 2.73 8.74 -2.34
C GLY A 108 3.50 7.50 -1.90
N PHE A 109 3.04 6.29 -2.23
CA PHE A 109 3.72 5.05 -1.91
C PHE A 109 5.10 4.94 -2.56
N TYR A 110 5.20 5.39 -3.80
CA TYR A 110 6.41 5.38 -4.60
C TYR A 110 7.46 6.36 -4.02
N ARG A 111 7.02 7.58 -3.70
CA ARG A 111 7.88 8.60 -3.08
C ARG A 111 8.38 8.18 -1.69
N ILE A 112 7.54 7.52 -0.89
CA ILE A 112 7.95 6.98 0.41
C ILE A 112 9.00 5.89 0.23
N ALA A 113 8.79 4.95 -0.70
CA ALA A 113 9.74 3.88 -0.97
C ALA A 113 11.10 4.41 -1.43
N LEU A 114 11.13 5.38 -2.34
CA LEU A 114 12.35 6.07 -2.77
C LEU A 114 13.05 6.79 -1.62
N ALA A 115 12.31 7.60 -0.85
CA ALA A 115 12.90 8.38 0.23
C ALA A 115 13.41 7.53 1.39
N ALA A 116 12.82 6.35 1.62
CA ALA A 116 13.22 5.41 2.65
C ALA A 116 14.25 4.36 2.15
N ASP A 117 14.57 4.38 0.86
CA ASP A 117 15.45 3.39 0.21
C ASP A 117 15.00 1.94 0.48
N VAL A 118 13.71 1.66 0.25
CA VAL A 118 13.13 0.35 0.49
C VAL A 118 12.37 -0.16 -0.74
N PRO A 119 12.29 -1.49 -0.93
CA PRO A 119 11.53 -2.06 -2.03
C PRO A 119 10.02 -1.87 -1.87
N ILE A 120 9.31 -1.98 -2.99
CA ILE A 120 7.86 -2.06 -3.06
C ILE A 120 7.47 -3.51 -3.33
N VAL A 121 6.67 -4.09 -2.45
CA VAL A 121 6.11 -5.43 -2.58
C VAL A 121 4.67 -5.32 -3.04
N CYS A 122 4.32 -5.95 -4.14
CA CYS A 122 2.94 -6.03 -4.60
C CYS A 122 2.13 -6.93 -3.65
N ALA A 123 0.95 -6.48 -3.28
CA ALA A 123 -0.01 -7.25 -2.50
C ALA A 123 -1.41 -7.10 -3.07
N PHE A 124 -2.22 -8.16 -3.02
CA PHE A 124 -3.51 -8.15 -3.68
C PHE A 124 -4.57 -9.01 -2.98
N VAL A 125 -5.82 -8.69 -3.26
CA VAL A 125 -6.99 -9.50 -2.95
C VAL A 125 -7.79 -9.65 -4.24
N ASP A 126 -7.70 -10.81 -4.89
CA ASP A 126 -8.39 -11.10 -6.15
C ASP A 126 -9.70 -11.84 -5.90
N TYR A 127 -10.80 -11.17 -6.11
CA TYR A 127 -12.14 -11.70 -5.89
C TYR A 127 -12.61 -12.63 -6.99
N LYS A 128 -12.01 -12.59 -8.18
CA LYS A 128 -12.31 -13.48 -9.30
C LYS A 128 -11.78 -14.89 -9.03
N THR A 129 -10.52 -14.99 -8.65
CA THR A 129 -9.85 -16.29 -8.39
C THR A 129 -9.94 -16.73 -6.94
N LYS A 130 -10.41 -15.86 -6.02
CA LYS A 130 -10.40 -16.08 -4.56
C LYS A 130 -8.99 -16.32 -4.03
N THR A 131 -8.04 -15.58 -4.53
CA THR A 131 -6.65 -15.57 -4.06
C THR A 131 -6.28 -14.23 -3.43
N LEU A 132 -5.36 -14.26 -2.49
CA LEU A 132 -4.85 -13.06 -1.84
C LEU A 132 -3.42 -13.33 -1.36
N GLY A 133 -2.63 -12.29 -1.24
CA GLY A 133 -1.26 -12.43 -0.71
C GLY A 133 -0.25 -11.52 -1.37
N PHE A 134 0.97 -12.03 -1.48
CA PHE A 134 2.10 -11.29 -2.03
C PHE A 134 2.34 -11.63 -3.50
N GLY A 135 2.74 -10.61 -4.24
CA GLY A 135 3.22 -10.68 -5.61
C GLY A 135 4.71 -10.37 -5.68
N PRO A 136 5.20 -9.95 -6.84
CA PRO A 136 6.60 -9.62 -7.03
C PRO A 136 7.02 -8.37 -6.27
N THR A 137 8.31 -8.26 -6.04
CA THR A 137 8.96 -7.13 -5.39
C THR A 137 9.77 -6.35 -6.41
N MET A 138 9.75 -5.02 -6.34
CA MET A 138 10.58 -4.16 -7.17
C MET A 138 11.28 -3.10 -6.31
N THR A 139 12.49 -2.72 -6.69
CA THR A 139 13.18 -1.55 -6.14
C THR A 139 12.92 -0.37 -7.08
N PRO A 140 12.36 0.74 -6.58
CA PRO A 140 12.10 1.89 -7.42
C PRO A 140 13.37 2.42 -8.10
N THR A 141 13.29 2.69 -9.40
CA THR A 141 14.43 3.23 -10.18
C THR A 141 14.61 4.73 -10.02
N GLY A 142 13.57 5.44 -9.60
CA GLY A 142 13.49 6.88 -9.58
C GLY A 142 12.75 7.46 -10.79
N ASP A 143 12.48 6.65 -11.81
CA ASP A 143 11.68 7.02 -12.97
C ASP A 143 10.27 6.40 -12.85
N PRO A 144 9.26 7.19 -12.48
CA PRO A 144 7.91 6.68 -12.28
C PRO A 144 7.24 6.19 -13.56
N ASP A 145 7.60 6.71 -14.74
CA ASP A 145 7.03 6.32 -16.02
C ASP A 145 7.54 4.95 -16.48
N VAL A 146 8.78 4.62 -16.11
CA VAL A 146 9.37 3.30 -16.33
C VAL A 146 8.79 2.30 -15.33
N ASP A 147 8.76 2.67 -14.05
CA ASP A 147 8.39 1.76 -12.97
C ASP A 147 6.89 1.42 -12.96
N ILE A 148 6.02 2.29 -13.48
CA ILE A 148 4.57 2.04 -13.52
C ILE A 148 4.21 0.81 -14.37
N VAL A 149 5.02 0.51 -15.40
CA VAL A 149 4.81 -0.63 -16.31
C VAL A 149 4.83 -1.95 -15.53
N PHE A 150 5.74 -2.09 -14.56
CA PHE A 150 5.82 -3.26 -13.68
C PHE A 150 4.49 -3.49 -12.93
N PHE A 151 3.88 -2.43 -12.42
CA PHE A 151 2.60 -2.54 -11.73
C PHE A 151 1.43 -2.80 -12.70
N GLN A 152 1.46 -2.21 -13.90
CA GLN A 152 0.47 -2.46 -14.94
C GLN A 152 0.42 -3.95 -15.31
N GLU A 153 1.58 -4.57 -15.54
CA GLU A 153 1.68 -5.98 -15.89
C GLU A 153 1.15 -6.88 -14.78
N PHE A 154 1.55 -6.64 -13.52
CA PHE A 154 1.15 -7.49 -12.41
C PHE A 154 -0.34 -7.35 -12.05
N TYR A 155 -0.89 -6.13 -12.03
CA TYR A 155 -2.26 -5.90 -11.59
C TYR A 155 -3.29 -5.90 -12.72
N ALA A 156 -2.90 -6.12 -13.97
CA ALA A 156 -3.79 -6.11 -15.13
C ALA A 156 -4.99 -7.05 -14.94
N ASP A 157 -4.73 -8.29 -14.52
CA ASP A 157 -5.70 -9.38 -14.37
C ASP A 157 -6.38 -9.45 -12.99
N LYS A 158 -5.93 -8.68 -12.02
CA LYS A 158 -6.49 -8.69 -10.65
C LYS A 158 -7.82 -7.97 -10.57
N VAL A 159 -8.81 -8.61 -9.98
CA VAL A 159 -10.19 -8.13 -9.93
C VAL A 159 -10.63 -7.86 -8.50
N GLY A 160 -10.99 -6.62 -8.20
CA GLY A 160 -11.54 -6.21 -6.91
C GLY A 160 -12.97 -6.75 -6.68
N LYS A 161 -13.48 -6.61 -5.46
CA LYS A 161 -14.87 -6.97 -5.13
C LYS A 161 -15.88 -6.20 -5.99
N PHE A 162 -15.57 -4.97 -6.32
CA PHE A 162 -16.34 -4.07 -7.17
C PHE A 162 -15.48 -3.68 -8.37
N PRO A 163 -15.53 -4.45 -9.48
CA PRO A 163 -14.65 -4.23 -10.65
C PRO A 163 -14.76 -2.82 -11.24
N GLU A 164 -15.95 -2.23 -11.21
CA GLU A 164 -16.23 -0.87 -11.69
C GLU A 164 -15.50 0.23 -10.91
N LYS A 165 -14.97 -0.11 -9.72
CA LYS A 165 -14.18 0.80 -8.89
C LYS A 165 -12.67 0.63 -9.06
N LYS A 166 -12.23 -0.30 -9.92
CA LYS A 166 -10.80 -0.51 -10.18
C LYS A 166 -10.25 0.75 -10.87
N SER A 167 -9.29 1.39 -10.21
CA SER A 167 -8.63 2.59 -10.71
C SER A 167 -7.65 2.28 -11.83
N GLU A 168 -7.41 3.26 -12.71
CA GLU A 168 -6.39 3.16 -13.75
C GLU A 168 -5.00 3.08 -13.15
N ILE A 169 -4.16 2.22 -13.74
CA ILE A 169 -2.79 2.01 -13.30
C ILE A 169 -1.87 2.94 -14.07
N ARG A 170 -1.84 4.18 -13.64
CA ARG A 170 -0.93 5.22 -14.11
C ARG A 170 -0.72 6.25 -13.01
N PHE A 171 0.40 6.89 -13.00
CA PHE A 171 0.59 8.05 -12.12
C PHE A 171 -0.09 9.28 -12.72
N ARG A 172 -0.45 10.21 -11.86
CA ARG A 172 -0.91 11.52 -12.32
C ARG A 172 0.28 12.22 -12.97
N PRO A 173 0.15 12.78 -14.17
CA PRO A 173 1.18 13.66 -14.71
C PRO A 173 1.48 14.74 -13.67
N ASP A 174 2.75 14.95 -13.36
CA ASP A 174 3.14 16.04 -12.49
C ASP A 174 2.59 17.34 -13.12
N LYS A 175 1.78 18.06 -12.36
CA LYS A 175 1.53 19.45 -12.73
C LYS A 175 2.90 20.14 -12.70
N PRO A 176 3.33 20.80 -13.77
CA PRO A 176 4.49 21.66 -13.65
C PRO A 176 4.26 22.59 -12.46
N ASP A 177 5.25 22.68 -11.56
CA ASP A 177 5.19 23.63 -10.45
C ASP A 177 4.83 25.00 -11.05
N PRO A 178 3.77 25.65 -10.58
CA PRO A 178 3.54 27.02 -10.97
C PRO A 178 4.58 27.85 -10.22
N GLU A 179 5.64 28.24 -10.88
CA GLU A 179 6.76 29.06 -10.47
C GLU A 179 8.10 28.29 -10.37
N GLY A 180 8.84 28.41 -11.49
CA GLY A 180 10.29 28.41 -11.45
C GLY A 180 10.76 29.77 -10.95
#